data_17f8de5f11874e775b0a7813d36baa0c
#
_entry.id   17f8de5f11874e775b0a7813d36baa0c
#
_cell.length_a   1.000
_cell.length_b   1.000
_cell.length_c   1.000
_cell.angle_alpha   90.00
_cell.angle_beta   90.00
_cell.angle_gamma   90.00
#
_symmetry.space_group_name_H-M   'P 1'
#
loop_
_entity.id
_entity.type
_entity.pdbx_description
1 polymer ?
#
loop_
_entity_poly.entity_id
_entity_poly.type
_entity_poly.pdbx_seq_one_letter_code
_entity_poly.pdbx_strand_id
1 'polypeptide(L)'
;MKEIFKTIAISLLIGFGCVFILKTLSITKPIKKVAEIKQKPHKIKNDTIIVTATMYNAVKKQCDSNPFETANGSIINPNKASEHKWVAMSRNLLKRWKGKFNYGDKIRIIGTKFKDGVYTIVDCMNKRFKNKIDILETEGVDLYKFENVKIVKL
;
A
#
# COMPACT_ATOMS: atom_id res chain seq x y z
N MET A 1 -56.24 11.75 -17.18
CA MET A 1 -57.48 11.28 -17.86
C MET A 1 -57.26 9.83 -18.28
N LYS A 2 -58.17 8.95 -17.75
CA LYS A 2 -58.61 7.64 -18.23
C LYS A 2 -57.54 6.54 -18.32
N GLU A 3 -57.43 5.67 -17.27
CA GLU A 3 -58.24 4.46 -17.12
C GLU A 3 -58.42 3.62 -18.39
N ILE A 4 -57.98 2.35 -18.34
CA ILE A 4 -58.87 1.21 -18.58
C ILE A 4 -58.20 -0.10 -18.11
N PHE A 5 -58.85 -0.68 -17.11
CA PHE A 5 -58.79 -2.10 -16.71
C PHE A 5 -59.25 -3.02 -17.86
N LYS A 6 -58.67 -4.21 -17.94
CA LYS A 6 -59.47 -5.40 -18.31
C LYS A 6 -58.86 -6.68 -17.72
N THR A 7 -59.67 -7.21 -16.86
CA THR A 7 -59.69 -8.54 -16.22
C THR A 7 -60.18 -9.62 -17.18
N ILE A 8 -60.07 -10.89 -16.75
CA ILE A 8 -60.73 -12.15 -17.16
C ILE A 8 -59.82 -13.00 -18.08
N ALA A 9 -59.63 -14.30 -17.87
CA ALA A 9 -60.48 -15.32 -17.27
C ALA A 9 -59.64 -16.54 -16.80
N ILE A 10 -60.24 -17.16 -15.79
CA ILE A 10 -59.94 -18.49 -15.25
C ILE A 10 -60.27 -19.59 -16.28
N SER A 11 -59.42 -20.58 -16.47
CA SER A 11 -59.86 -21.91 -16.81
C SER A 11 -59.08 -22.99 -16.09
N LEU A 12 -59.79 -23.64 -15.22
CA LEU A 12 -59.43 -24.91 -14.58
C LEU A 12 -59.33 -26.00 -15.64
N LEU A 13 -58.24 -26.77 -15.60
CA LEU A 13 -58.24 -28.15 -16.09
C LEU A 13 -57.34 -29.02 -15.23
N ILE A 14 -58.03 -29.94 -14.59
CA ILE A 14 -57.57 -31.01 -13.74
C ILE A 14 -56.85 -32.05 -14.62
N GLY A 15 -55.72 -32.57 -14.19
CA GLY A 15 -55.29 -33.82 -14.73
C GLY A 15 -53.81 -34.15 -14.64
N PHE A 16 -53.57 -35.16 -13.87
CA PHE A 16 -52.41 -36.06 -13.89
C PHE A 16 -51.10 -35.62 -13.25
N GLY A 17 -50.88 -36.28 -12.15
CA GLY A 17 -49.66 -36.29 -11.40
C GLY A 17 -48.43 -36.70 -12.17
N CYS A 18 -47.42 -35.94 -12.02
CA CYS A 18 -46.06 -36.40 -12.21
C CYS A 18 -45.24 -35.85 -11.05
N VAL A 19 -45.04 -36.70 -10.06
CA VAL A 19 -44.17 -36.40 -8.94
C VAL A 19 -42.73 -36.39 -9.48
N PHE A 20 -42.25 -35.25 -9.92
CA PHE A 20 -40.83 -35.03 -10.14
C PHE A 20 -40.19 -34.79 -8.79
N ILE A 21 -39.58 -35.88 -8.27
CA ILE A 21 -38.66 -35.79 -7.14
C ILE A 21 -37.40 -35.05 -7.65
N LEU A 22 -37.39 -33.73 -7.44
CA LEU A 22 -36.16 -32.94 -7.56
C LEU A 22 -35.22 -33.37 -6.44
N LYS A 23 -34.34 -34.36 -6.76
CA LYS A 23 -33.14 -34.58 -5.95
C LYS A 23 -32.30 -33.31 -6.04
N THR A 24 -32.41 -32.45 -5.04
CA THR A 24 -31.44 -31.37 -4.83
C THR A 24 -30.11 -32.02 -4.47
N LEU A 25 -29.24 -32.10 -5.46
CA LEU A 25 -27.85 -32.48 -5.26
C LEU A 25 -27.16 -31.35 -4.49
N SER A 26 -27.15 -31.46 -3.17
CA SER A 26 -26.33 -30.59 -2.31
C SER A 26 -24.86 -30.90 -2.57
N ILE A 27 -24.25 -30.21 -3.54
CA ILE A 27 -22.81 -30.20 -3.70
C ILE A 27 -22.23 -29.25 -2.65
N THR A 28 -22.14 -29.70 -1.44
CA THR A 28 -21.28 -29.08 -0.42
C THR A 28 -19.84 -29.49 -0.69
N LYS A 29 -19.15 -28.73 -1.54
CA LYS A 29 -17.68 -28.82 -1.59
C LYS A 29 -17.13 -28.41 -0.22
N PRO A 30 -16.28 -29.24 0.44
CA PRO A 30 -15.68 -28.83 1.68
C PRO A 30 -14.81 -27.61 1.41
N ILE A 31 -15.14 -26.50 2.07
CA ILE A 31 -14.28 -25.33 2.13
C ILE A 31 -12.97 -25.79 2.77
N LYS A 32 -11.90 -25.89 1.96
CA LYS A 32 -10.55 -26.11 2.48
C LYS A 32 -10.29 -25.04 3.53
N LYS A 33 -10.17 -25.46 4.78
CA LYS A 33 -9.73 -24.63 5.89
C LYS A 33 -8.49 -23.88 5.43
N VAL A 34 -8.64 -22.55 5.21
CA VAL A 34 -7.50 -21.68 4.98
C VAL A 34 -6.64 -21.81 6.22
N ALA A 35 -5.47 -22.41 6.06
CA ALA A 35 -4.51 -22.53 7.13
C ALA A 35 -4.16 -21.09 7.57
N GLU A 36 -4.57 -20.75 8.79
CA GLU A 36 -4.21 -19.53 9.45
C GLU A 36 -2.68 -19.51 9.54
N ILE A 37 -2.04 -18.76 8.66
CA ILE A 37 -0.60 -18.55 8.71
C ILE A 37 -0.35 -17.73 9.98
N LYS A 38 -0.11 -18.43 11.08
CA LYS A 38 0.44 -17.85 12.30
C LYS A 38 1.80 -17.24 11.95
N GLN A 39 1.80 -15.97 11.54
CA GLN A 39 3.03 -15.22 11.44
C GLN A 39 3.62 -15.19 12.84
N LYS A 40 4.72 -15.92 13.04
CA LYS A 40 5.53 -15.80 14.26
C LYS A 40 5.76 -14.32 14.52
N PRO A 41 5.50 -13.81 15.74
CA PRO A 41 5.81 -12.43 16.06
C PRO A 41 7.31 -12.24 15.82
N HIS A 42 7.64 -11.47 14.79
CA HIS A 42 9.02 -11.10 14.50
C HIS A 42 9.48 -10.29 15.70
N LYS A 43 10.37 -10.86 16.51
CA LYS A 43 10.96 -10.19 17.67
C LYS A 43 11.66 -8.94 17.15
N ILE A 44 10.97 -7.81 17.22
CA ILE A 44 11.52 -6.51 16.82
C ILE A 44 12.70 -6.26 17.74
N LYS A 45 13.91 -6.58 17.29
CA LYS A 45 15.14 -6.11 17.91
C LYS A 45 15.00 -4.59 18.06
N ASN A 46 15.40 -4.04 19.20
CA ASN A 46 15.28 -2.63 19.59
C ASN A 46 16.01 -1.62 18.65
N ASP A 47 15.95 -1.79 17.34
CA ASP A 47 16.56 -0.93 16.34
C ASP A 47 15.57 0.07 15.72
N THR A 48 14.56 0.45 16.52
CA THR A 48 13.61 1.49 16.12
C THR A 48 14.28 2.85 16.20
N ILE A 49 14.21 3.61 15.11
CA ILE A 49 14.68 5.00 15.04
C ILE A 49 13.48 5.91 14.84
N ILE A 50 13.45 7.03 15.57
CA ILE A 50 12.42 8.07 15.43
C ILE A 50 12.90 9.08 14.41
N VAL A 51 12.03 9.42 13.45
CA VAL A 51 12.31 10.37 12.36
C VAL A 51 11.11 11.27 12.09
N THR A 52 11.35 12.34 11.37
CA THR A 52 10.28 13.08 10.67
C THR A 52 10.15 12.51 9.26
N ALA A 53 8.93 12.18 8.84
CA ALA A 53 8.63 11.76 7.49
C ALA A 53 7.96 12.91 6.72
N THR A 54 8.51 13.25 5.57
CA THR A 54 7.95 14.19 4.60
C THR A 54 7.78 13.49 3.26
N MET A 55 7.38 14.20 2.23
CA MET A 55 7.29 13.67 0.87
C MET A 55 7.99 14.57 -0.13
N TYR A 56 8.42 14.01 -1.25
CA TYR A 56 8.93 14.75 -2.39
C TYR A 56 8.40 14.18 -3.71
N ASN A 57 8.38 15.02 -4.73
CA ASN A 57 8.10 14.63 -6.10
C ASN A 57 9.39 14.68 -6.92
N ALA A 58 9.50 13.82 -7.92
CA ALA A 58 10.62 13.78 -8.85
C ALA A 58 10.56 14.97 -9.84
N VAL A 59 10.73 16.20 -9.33
CA VAL A 59 10.67 17.44 -10.12
C VAL A 59 11.89 18.32 -9.86
N LYS A 60 12.33 19.08 -10.88
CA LYS A 60 13.52 19.94 -10.80
C LYS A 60 13.51 20.93 -9.63
N LYS A 61 12.34 21.36 -9.16
CA LYS A 61 12.22 22.31 -8.04
C LYS A 61 12.57 21.67 -6.68
N GLN A 62 12.51 20.32 -6.58
CA GLN A 62 12.71 19.59 -5.33
C GLN A 62 13.96 18.70 -5.37
N CYS A 63 14.44 18.33 -6.55
CA CYS A 63 15.59 17.48 -6.79
C CYS A 63 16.75 18.27 -7.43
N ASP A 64 17.83 17.58 -7.74
CA ASP A 64 18.94 18.11 -8.51
C ASP A 64 18.64 18.20 -10.02
N SER A 65 19.69 18.27 -10.86
CA SER A 65 19.56 18.40 -12.31
C SER A 65 18.90 17.20 -12.99
N ASN A 66 18.96 16.01 -12.38
CA ASN A 66 18.34 14.78 -12.89
C ASN A 66 17.30 14.21 -11.90
N PRO A 67 16.07 14.75 -11.86
CA PRO A 67 15.07 14.38 -10.87
C PRO A 67 14.55 12.95 -11.01
N PHE A 68 14.78 12.29 -12.14
CA PHE A 68 14.29 10.93 -12.39
C PHE A 68 15.31 9.83 -12.06
N GLU A 69 16.48 10.20 -11.56
CA GLU A 69 17.50 9.25 -11.10
C GLU A 69 17.81 9.47 -9.63
N THR A 70 17.73 8.41 -8.86
CA THR A 70 18.01 8.46 -7.41
C THR A 70 19.49 8.28 -7.12
N ALA A 71 19.93 8.57 -5.88
CA ALA A 71 21.34 8.47 -5.48
C ALA A 71 21.95 7.07 -5.61
N ASN A 72 21.14 6.01 -5.71
CA ASN A 72 21.61 4.64 -5.97
C ASN A 72 21.53 4.23 -7.45
N GLY A 73 21.15 5.16 -8.35
CA GLY A 73 21.02 4.91 -9.79
C GLY A 73 19.67 4.29 -10.22
N SER A 74 18.69 4.18 -9.32
CA SER A 74 17.35 3.70 -9.72
C SER A 74 16.61 4.77 -10.52
N ILE A 75 15.91 4.35 -11.58
CA ILE A 75 15.16 5.27 -12.45
C ILE A 75 13.71 5.35 -11.96
N ILE A 76 13.22 6.57 -11.78
CA ILE A 76 11.86 6.87 -11.35
C ILE A 76 10.95 6.96 -12.58
N ASN A 77 9.83 6.22 -12.56
CA ASN A 77 8.72 6.52 -13.45
C ASN A 77 7.86 7.63 -12.81
N PRO A 78 7.85 8.86 -13.33
CA PRO A 78 7.16 9.99 -12.69
C PRO A 78 5.64 9.78 -12.59
N ASN A 79 5.04 9.08 -13.54
CA ASN A 79 3.59 8.80 -13.53
C ASN A 79 3.19 7.75 -12.49
N LYS A 80 4.15 7.01 -11.95
CA LYS A 80 3.95 5.91 -10.98
C LYS A 80 4.87 6.01 -9.78
N ALA A 81 5.36 7.20 -9.47
CA ALA A 81 6.36 7.41 -8.44
C ALA A 81 5.93 6.86 -7.07
N SER A 82 4.70 7.08 -6.66
CA SER A 82 4.15 6.57 -5.40
C SER A 82 4.09 5.03 -5.32
N GLU A 83 3.95 4.34 -6.47
CA GLU A 83 3.86 2.87 -6.52
C GLU A 83 5.20 2.20 -6.18
N HIS A 84 6.33 2.87 -6.40
CA HIS A 84 7.66 2.31 -6.11
C HIS A 84 7.88 2.02 -4.62
N LYS A 85 7.19 2.71 -3.72
CA LYS A 85 7.43 2.64 -2.27
C LYS A 85 8.90 2.91 -1.92
N TRP A 86 9.42 3.99 -2.45
CA TRP A 86 10.80 4.44 -2.27
C TRP A 86 10.90 5.63 -1.31
N VAL A 87 12.06 5.74 -0.65
CA VAL A 87 12.36 6.85 0.24
C VAL A 87 13.77 7.37 0.04
N ALA A 88 13.91 8.68 0.15
CA ALA A 88 15.17 9.34 0.43
C ALA A 88 15.39 9.40 1.94
N MET A 89 16.64 9.26 2.38
CA MET A 89 17.00 9.22 3.80
C MET A 89 18.06 10.29 4.14
N SER A 90 17.94 10.92 5.31
CA SER A 90 18.94 11.84 5.81
C SER A 90 20.30 11.17 5.89
N ARG A 91 21.36 11.88 5.49
CA ARG A 91 22.73 11.34 5.41
C ARG A 91 23.22 10.77 6.74
N ASN A 92 22.88 11.38 7.88
CA ASN A 92 23.31 10.88 9.19
C ASN A 92 22.74 9.50 9.56
N LEU A 93 21.74 9.00 8.84
CA LEU A 93 21.18 7.65 9.03
C LEU A 93 21.81 6.62 8.09
N LEU A 94 22.46 7.04 7.02
CA LEU A 94 23.10 6.18 6.03
C LEU A 94 24.53 5.77 6.43
N LYS A 95 24.90 4.50 6.23
CA LYS A 95 26.22 3.95 6.57
C LYS A 95 27.36 4.69 5.92
N ARG A 96 27.18 5.18 4.69
CA ARG A 96 28.15 6.03 4.01
C ARG A 96 28.59 7.24 4.86
N TRP A 97 27.75 7.70 5.78
CA TRP A 97 28.00 8.78 6.71
C TRP A 97 27.90 8.34 8.18
N LYS A 98 28.30 7.11 8.49
CA LYS A 98 28.37 6.50 9.83
C LYS A 98 26.99 6.19 10.46
N GLY A 99 25.93 6.18 9.68
CA GLY A 99 24.59 5.74 10.12
C GLY A 99 24.42 4.21 10.07
N LYS A 100 23.18 3.75 10.15
CA LYS A 100 22.82 2.32 10.24
C LYS A 100 22.33 1.70 8.93
N PHE A 101 21.88 2.50 7.96
CA PHE A 101 21.19 2.03 6.76
C PHE A 101 22.05 2.12 5.50
N ASN A 102 21.79 1.22 4.55
CA ASN A 102 22.37 1.29 3.20
C ASN A 102 21.26 1.61 2.18
N TYR A 103 21.66 2.06 1.00
CA TYR A 103 20.77 2.00 -0.15
C TYR A 103 20.38 0.55 -0.43
N GLY A 104 19.12 0.32 -0.82
CA GLY A 104 18.54 -1.01 -1.04
C GLY A 104 17.98 -1.66 0.23
N ASP A 105 18.30 -1.19 1.43
CA ASP A 105 17.67 -1.69 2.65
C ASP A 105 16.16 -1.41 2.63
N LYS A 106 15.39 -2.37 3.09
CA LYS A 106 13.95 -2.20 3.33
C LYS A 106 13.72 -1.76 4.76
N ILE A 107 12.85 -0.77 4.92
CA ILE A 107 12.41 -0.28 6.22
C ILE A 107 10.91 -0.39 6.34
N ARG A 108 10.43 -0.65 7.54
CA ARG A 108 9.02 -0.48 7.90
C ARG A 108 8.81 0.88 8.52
N ILE A 109 7.89 1.66 7.97
CA ILE A 109 7.44 2.95 8.50
C ILE A 109 6.18 2.72 9.32
N ILE A 110 6.11 3.29 10.53
CA ILE A 110 5.01 3.12 11.48
C ILE A 110 4.74 4.47 12.16
N GLY A 111 3.46 4.83 12.27
CA GLY A 111 3.02 6.03 13.00
C GLY A 111 2.74 7.22 12.08
N THR A 112 2.58 7.00 10.79
CA THR A 112 1.94 7.94 9.88
C THR A 112 0.43 7.67 9.85
N LYS A 113 -0.36 8.64 9.47
CA LYS A 113 -1.82 8.45 9.39
C LYS A 113 -2.24 7.51 8.25
N PHE A 114 -1.47 7.51 7.12
CA PHE A 114 -1.86 6.82 5.89
C PHE A 114 -0.68 6.35 5.01
N LYS A 115 0.56 6.48 5.50
CA LYS A 115 1.77 6.06 4.77
C LYS A 115 2.56 4.97 5.52
N ASP A 116 1.94 4.30 6.48
CA ASP A 116 2.54 3.12 7.11
C ASP A 116 2.78 2.03 6.07
N GLY A 117 3.90 1.35 6.15
CA GLY A 117 4.23 0.30 5.21
C GLY A 117 5.71 -0.01 5.09
N VAL A 118 6.05 -0.82 4.08
CA VAL A 118 7.43 -1.18 3.77
C VAL A 118 7.90 -0.37 2.58
N TYR A 119 9.08 0.24 2.74
CA TYR A 119 9.72 1.10 1.74
C TYR A 119 11.17 0.70 1.53
N THR A 120 11.70 0.99 0.35
CA THR A 120 13.12 0.76 0.03
C THR A 120 13.87 2.10 0.03
N ILE A 121 15.03 2.13 0.65
CA ILE A 121 15.91 3.30 0.66
C ILE A 121 16.69 3.34 -0.65
N VAL A 122 16.43 4.35 -1.48
CA VAL A 122 17.08 4.50 -2.80
C VAL A 122 17.81 5.81 -2.95
N ASP A 123 17.54 6.77 -2.09
CA ASP A 123 18.04 8.13 -2.27
C ASP A 123 18.50 8.77 -0.96
N CYS A 124 19.16 9.91 -1.05
CA CYS A 124 19.62 10.67 0.10
C CYS A 124 19.19 12.13 0.06
N MET A 125 18.82 12.62 1.22
CA MET A 125 18.44 14.01 1.41
C MET A 125 19.66 14.94 1.46
N ASN A 126 19.43 16.24 1.25
CA ASN A 126 20.45 17.27 1.45
C ASN A 126 21.05 17.18 2.86
N LYS A 127 22.38 17.49 2.98
CA LYS A 127 23.14 17.41 4.24
C LYS A 127 22.59 18.18 5.42
N ARG A 128 21.77 19.23 5.15
CA ARG A 128 21.11 20.06 6.17
C ARG A 128 20.04 19.31 6.94
N PHE A 129 19.43 18.28 6.35
CA PHE A 129 18.39 17.49 6.99
C PHE A 129 18.98 16.39 7.87
N LYS A 130 18.43 16.23 9.07
CA LYS A 130 18.86 15.23 10.06
C LYS A 130 17.64 14.48 10.57
N ASN A 131 17.80 13.17 10.79
CA ASN A 131 16.73 12.30 11.31
C ASN A 131 15.42 12.43 10.55
N LYS A 132 15.50 12.47 9.22
CA LYS A 132 14.35 12.58 8.33
C LYS A 132 14.36 11.51 7.26
N ILE A 133 13.19 11.16 6.81
CA ILE A 133 12.95 10.42 5.56
C ILE A 133 12.01 11.25 4.68
N ASP A 134 12.13 11.07 3.38
CA ASP A 134 11.33 11.76 2.39
C ASP A 134 10.72 10.70 1.45
N ILE A 135 9.40 10.56 1.47
CA ILE A 135 8.69 9.52 0.72
C ILE A 135 8.49 10.01 -0.71
N LEU A 136 8.90 9.20 -1.69
CA LEU A 136 8.68 9.51 -3.10
C LEU A 136 7.19 9.40 -3.45
N GLU A 137 6.64 10.48 -4.00
CA GLU A 137 5.23 10.53 -4.42
C GLU A 137 5.09 11.02 -5.87
N THR A 138 4.01 10.58 -6.50
CA THR A 138 3.60 11.11 -7.81
C THR A 138 3.20 12.58 -7.68
N GLU A 139 3.48 13.38 -8.68
CA GLU A 139 3.06 14.79 -8.71
C GLU A 139 1.54 14.91 -8.58
N GLY A 140 1.06 15.90 -7.82
CA GLY A 140 -0.36 16.09 -7.51
C GLY A 140 -0.82 15.47 -6.19
N VAL A 141 0.03 14.68 -5.51
CA VAL A 141 -0.25 14.24 -4.14
C VAL A 141 -0.07 15.43 -3.19
N ASP A 142 -1.06 15.65 -2.30
CA ASP A 142 -1.00 16.71 -1.30
C ASP A 142 0.20 16.57 -0.38
N LEU A 143 0.83 17.71 -0.07
CA LEU A 143 1.98 17.76 0.81
C LEU A 143 1.61 17.28 2.23
N TYR A 144 2.45 16.44 2.79
CA TYR A 144 2.30 15.99 4.18
C TYR A 144 3.62 15.99 4.94
N LYS A 145 3.50 16.04 6.25
CA LYS A 145 4.58 15.91 7.21
C LYS A 145 4.07 15.14 8.43
N PHE A 146 4.80 14.13 8.86
CA PHE A 146 4.55 13.38 10.08
C PHE A 146 5.76 13.46 10.99
N GLU A 147 5.55 13.78 12.25
CA GLU A 147 6.59 13.79 13.28
C GLU A 147 6.52 12.52 14.13
N ASN A 148 7.61 12.19 14.79
CA ASN A 148 7.72 11.02 15.68
C ASN A 148 7.40 9.68 14.99
N VAL A 149 7.68 9.59 13.71
CA VAL A 149 7.51 8.36 12.91
C VAL A 149 8.60 7.36 13.28
N LYS A 150 8.20 6.13 13.48
CA LYS A 150 9.13 5.01 13.76
C LYS A 150 9.55 4.34 12.47
N ILE A 151 10.84 4.13 12.31
CA ILE A 151 11.39 3.28 11.25
C ILE A 151 12.14 2.11 11.83
N VAL A 152 11.95 0.93 11.21
CA VAL A 152 12.59 -0.33 11.61
C VAL A 152 13.20 -0.95 10.37
N LYS A 153 14.48 -1.36 10.45
CA LYS A 153 15.12 -2.12 9.37
C LYS A 153 14.55 -3.53 9.33
N LEU A 154 14.29 -4.07 8.13
CA LEU A 154 13.78 -5.42 7.89
C LEU A 154 14.92 -6.38 7.51
#